data_3ea704d8fff5d6c9c77f69ee2837e9b5
#
_entry.id   3ea704d8fff5d6c9c77f69ee2837e9b5
#
_cell.length_a   1.000
_cell.length_b   1.000
_cell.length_c   1.000
_cell.angle_alpha   90.00
_cell.angle_beta   90.00
_cell.angle_gamma   90.00
#
_symmetry.space_group_name_H-M   'P 1'
#
loop_
_entity.id
_entity.type
_entity.pdbx_description
1 polymer ?
#
loop_
_entity_poly.entity_id
_entity_poly.type
_entity_poly.pdbx_seq_one_letter_code
_entity_poly.pdbx_strand_id
1 'polypeptide(L)'
;MVLALAELLALALWFSASAVIPQLTAAWDLSSAQQSWMTMSVQLGFVVGALFSALLNIADRISNRYLIAVSASIGALLNGAVPVFDAGPDLTLALRFGTGFMLAGVYPPGMKLVATWCKEDRGLGIGILVGAITLGSAMPHLLNAVPLFGDQGIPAWQTVLLTTSGMAFLSALLVGIFVQVGPHLSKTAPFDWRFIGRTLSHRPTRLANFGYLGHMWELYAMWAWTPFLLLASYEAAGWSTQGARLAGFGVVGIGMVGSVVAGLLADRMGRTVITSWSLGISGGCALVVGLFFDHPGLLTALCLIWGIAVVADSAQFSTAVTELTDSRYVGTALTLQTSMGFLLTLLTIRMIPPLVDWVGWEGGFIVLAIGPVFGVISMLRLRGLPEAAQMASGKR
;
A
#
# COMPACT_ATOMS: atom_id res chain seq x y z
N MET A 1 13.59 3.62 -14.10
CA MET A 1 13.09 4.96 -13.70
C MET A 1 11.72 5.27 -14.30
N VAL A 2 11.49 5.18 -15.64
CA VAL A 2 10.16 5.47 -16.26
C VAL A 2 9.04 4.61 -15.67
N LEU A 3 9.26 3.31 -15.47
CA LEU A 3 8.28 2.43 -14.84
C LEU A 3 7.94 2.86 -13.40
N ALA A 4 8.94 3.24 -12.61
CA ALA A 4 8.70 3.71 -11.23
C ALA A 4 7.87 5.01 -11.21
N LEU A 5 8.16 5.95 -12.13
CA LEU A 5 7.35 7.15 -12.30
C LEU A 5 5.90 6.81 -12.72
N ALA A 6 5.73 5.88 -13.64
CA ALA A 6 4.42 5.45 -14.09
C ALA A 6 3.61 4.79 -12.95
N GLU A 7 4.25 3.93 -12.15
CA GLU A 7 3.61 3.32 -10.97
C GLU A 7 3.20 4.38 -9.94
N LEU A 8 4.07 5.37 -9.66
CA LEU A 8 3.73 6.50 -8.82
C LEU A 8 2.45 7.20 -9.30
N LEU A 9 2.40 7.53 -10.59
CA LEU A 9 1.27 8.23 -11.18
C LEU A 9 -0.02 7.41 -11.14
N ALA A 10 0.04 6.10 -11.42
CA ALA A 10 -1.13 5.23 -11.40
C ALA A 10 -1.65 4.99 -9.97
N LEU A 11 -0.74 4.83 -9.00
CA LEU A 11 -1.11 4.56 -7.60
C LEU A 11 -1.69 5.79 -6.89
N ALA A 12 -1.62 6.98 -7.47
CA ALA A 12 -2.39 8.13 -7.01
C ALA A 12 -3.91 7.88 -7.00
N LEU A 13 -4.41 6.93 -7.78
CA LEU A 13 -5.81 6.50 -7.73
C LEU A 13 -6.19 5.83 -6.40
N TRP A 14 -5.24 5.19 -5.71
CA TRP A 14 -5.54 4.34 -4.54
C TRP A 14 -6.27 5.09 -3.44
N PHE A 15 -5.71 6.21 -2.98
CA PHE A 15 -6.27 7.04 -1.92
C PHE A 15 -6.96 8.31 -2.41
N SER A 16 -7.30 8.42 -3.70
CA SER A 16 -7.88 9.63 -4.29
C SER A 16 -9.17 10.09 -3.59
N ALA A 17 -10.12 9.17 -3.35
CA ALA A 17 -11.34 9.48 -2.61
C ALA A 17 -11.09 9.54 -1.09
N SER A 18 -10.18 8.71 -0.56
CA SER A 18 -9.86 8.70 0.87
C SER A 18 -9.31 10.04 1.35
N ALA A 19 -8.46 10.68 0.56
CA ALA A 19 -7.86 11.98 0.90
C ALA A 19 -8.90 13.12 0.99
N VAL A 20 -10.05 12.96 0.36
CA VAL A 20 -11.13 13.99 0.30
C VAL A 20 -12.40 13.55 1.06
N ILE A 21 -12.31 12.54 1.93
CA ILE A 21 -13.45 12.08 2.74
C ILE A 21 -14.16 13.22 3.48
N PRO A 22 -13.48 14.21 4.11
CA PRO A 22 -14.19 15.32 4.75
C PRO A 22 -15.07 16.11 3.80
N GLN A 23 -14.58 16.40 2.58
CA GLN A 23 -15.34 17.11 1.57
C GLN A 23 -16.51 16.28 1.01
N LEU A 24 -16.28 14.96 0.82
CA LEU A 24 -17.33 14.03 0.39
C LEU A 24 -18.39 13.85 1.49
N THR A 25 -17.99 13.82 2.76
CA THR A 25 -18.93 13.78 3.89
C THR A 25 -19.79 15.03 3.95
N ALA A 26 -19.20 16.20 3.74
CA ALA A 26 -19.94 17.46 3.68
C ALA A 26 -20.89 17.54 2.47
N ALA A 27 -20.53 16.92 1.34
CA ALA A 27 -21.35 16.94 0.12
C ALA A 27 -22.47 15.88 0.12
N TRP A 28 -22.24 14.71 0.73
CA TRP A 28 -23.12 13.53 0.62
C TRP A 28 -23.60 12.97 1.95
N ASP A 29 -23.29 13.62 3.08
CA ASP A 29 -23.65 13.17 4.45
C ASP A 29 -23.23 11.71 4.73
N LEU A 30 -21.94 11.40 4.47
CA LEU A 30 -21.42 10.05 4.57
C LEU A 30 -21.41 9.55 6.03
N SER A 31 -22.01 8.39 6.26
CA SER A 31 -21.85 7.64 7.53
C SER A 31 -20.41 7.16 7.73
N SER A 32 -20.01 6.89 8.98
CA SER A 32 -18.68 6.33 9.31
C SER A 32 -18.38 5.03 8.55
N ALA A 33 -19.43 4.24 8.27
CA ALA A 33 -19.31 3.03 7.45
C ALA A 33 -18.92 3.37 6.00
N GLN A 34 -19.63 4.32 5.36
CA GLN A 34 -19.36 4.75 3.98
C GLN A 34 -17.98 5.39 3.86
N GLN A 35 -17.54 6.19 4.84
CA GLN A 35 -16.17 6.74 4.88
C GLN A 35 -15.11 5.64 4.82
N SER A 36 -15.24 4.59 5.64
CA SER A 36 -14.34 3.43 5.59
C SER A 36 -14.40 2.72 4.23
N TRP A 37 -15.61 2.55 3.68
CA TRP A 37 -15.80 1.89 2.39
C TRP A 37 -15.20 2.66 1.22
N MET A 38 -15.01 3.98 1.28
CA MET A 38 -14.29 4.74 0.23
C MET A 38 -12.87 4.20 0.00
N THR A 39 -12.20 3.70 1.04
CA THR A 39 -10.89 3.06 0.94
C THR A 39 -11.00 1.55 0.71
N MET A 40 -11.88 0.88 1.47
CA MET A 40 -12.01 -0.58 1.46
C MET A 40 -12.48 -1.13 0.11
N SER A 41 -13.32 -0.39 -0.63
CA SER A 41 -13.79 -0.79 -1.96
C SER A 41 -12.64 -0.98 -2.95
N VAL A 42 -11.65 -0.08 -2.95
CA VAL A 42 -10.45 -0.22 -3.79
C VAL A 42 -9.67 -1.47 -3.41
N GLN A 43 -9.49 -1.73 -2.12
CA GLN A 43 -8.73 -2.90 -1.67
C GLN A 43 -9.44 -4.20 -2.00
N LEU A 44 -10.76 -4.27 -1.81
CA LEU A 44 -11.55 -5.44 -2.19
C LEU A 44 -11.49 -5.65 -3.71
N GLY A 45 -11.65 -4.57 -4.49
CA GLY A 45 -11.49 -4.61 -5.93
C GLY A 45 -10.12 -5.14 -6.35
N PHE A 46 -9.04 -4.66 -5.70
CA PHE A 46 -7.68 -5.12 -5.95
C PHE A 46 -7.51 -6.62 -5.66
N VAL A 47 -8.04 -7.12 -4.53
CA VAL A 47 -7.98 -8.56 -4.22
C VAL A 47 -8.68 -9.39 -5.28
N VAL A 48 -9.91 -8.99 -5.65
CA VAL A 48 -10.68 -9.70 -6.68
C VAL A 48 -9.98 -9.65 -8.04
N GLY A 49 -9.43 -8.49 -8.42
CA GLY A 49 -8.67 -8.32 -9.65
C GLY A 49 -7.38 -9.14 -9.67
N ALA A 50 -6.64 -9.19 -8.55
CA ALA A 50 -5.42 -9.98 -8.42
C ALA A 50 -5.71 -11.49 -8.52
N LEU A 51 -6.75 -11.97 -7.83
CA LEU A 51 -7.19 -13.37 -7.94
C LEU A 51 -7.67 -13.70 -9.34
N PHE A 52 -8.45 -12.83 -9.97
CA PHE A 52 -8.93 -13.00 -11.34
C PHE A 52 -7.74 -13.07 -12.33
N SER A 53 -6.79 -12.14 -12.20
CA SER A 53 -5.57 -12.12 -13.02
C SER A 53 -4.73 -13.38 -12.82
N ALA A 54 -4.60 -13.86 -11.59
CA ALA A 54 -3.83 -15.06 -11.26
C ALA A 54 -4.50 -16.34 -11.80
N LEU A 55 -5.83 -16.50 -11.58
CA LEU A 55 -6.58 -17.66 -12.05
C LEU A 55 -6.56 -17.81 -13.57
N LEU A 56 -6.62 -16.69 -14.30
CA LEU A 56 -6.56 -16.67 -15.75
C LEU A 56 -5.14 -16.58 -16.30
N ASN A 57 -4.13 -16.46 -15.43
CA ASN A 57 -2.72 -16.23 -15.80
C ASN A 57 -2.54 -15.05 -16.77
N ILE A 58 -3.27 -13.94 -16.52
CA ILE A 58 -3.32 -12.80 -17.46
C ILE A 58 -1.93 -12.20 -17.66
N ALA A 59 -1.17 -12.01 -16.59
CA ALA A 59 0.18 -11.43 -16.63
C ALA A 59 1.23 -12.31 -17.34
N ASP A 60 0.90 -13.57 -17.68
CA ASP A 60 1.74 -14.49 -18.46
C ASP A 60 1.25 -14.63 -19.91
N ARG A 61 0.00 -14.29 -20.17
CA ARG A 61 -0.62 -14.36 -21.52
C ARG A 61 -0.55 -13.04 -22.27
N ILE A 62 -0.61 -11.92 -21.55
CA ILE A 62 -0.59 -10.58 -22.10
C ILE A 62 0.74 -9.91 -21.69
N SER A 63 1.35 -9.15 -22.60
CA SER A 63 2.53 -8.35 -22.26
C SER A 63 2.21 -7.42 -21.09
N ASN A 64 3.02 -7.49 -20.03
CA ASN A 64 2.85 -6.68 -18.83
C ASN A 64 2.78 -5.18 -19.13
N ARG A 65 3.49 -4.71 -20.17
CA ARG A 65 3.42 -3.33 -20.66
C ARG A 65 1.98 -2.94 -21.06
N TYR A 66 1.32 -3.75 -21.88
CA TYR A 66 -0.04 -3.48 -22.33
C TYR A 66 -1.06 -3.68 -21.21
N LEU A 67 -0.83 -4.67 -20.35
CA LEU A 67 -1.69 -4.90 -19.20
C LEU A 67 -1.70 -3.68 -18.27
N ILE A 68 -0.53 -3.12 -17.93
CA ILE A 68 -0.42 -1.91 -17.11
C ILE A 68 -1.11 -0.72 -17.81
N ALA A 69 -0.79 -0.47 -19.09
CA ALA A 69 -1.33 0.67 -19.82
C ALA A 69 -2.86 0.65 -19.91
N VAL A 70 -3.44 -0.50 -20.25
CA VAL A 70 -4.92 -0.66 -20.35
C VAL A 70 -5.55 -0.54 -18.96
N SER A 71 -4.99 -1.21 -17.97
CA SER A 71 -5.53 -1.17 -16.60
C SER A 71 -5.46 0.23 -15.98
N ALA A 72 -4.36 0.95 -16.17
CA ALA A 72 -4.23 2.34 -15.70
C ALA A 72 -5.23 3.26 -16.42
N SER A 73 -5.44 3.09 -17.73
CA SER A 73 -6.42 3.87 -18.50
C SER A 73 -7.86 3.63 -18.00
N ILE A 74 -8.25 2.36 -17.84
CA ILE A 74 -9.60 2.03 -17.34
C ILE A 74 -9.77 2.50 -15.90
N GLY A 75 -8.76 2.32 -15.04
CA GLY A 75 -8.77 2.82 -13.67
C GLY A 75 -8.93 4.35 -13.60
N ALA A 76 -8.25 5.07 -14.49
CA ALA A 76 -8.39 6.53 -14.63
C ALA A 76 -9.81 6.94 -15.03
N LEU A 77 -10.43 6.22 -15.98
CA LEU A 77 -11.80 6.50 -16.41
C LEU A 77 -12.80 6.23 -15.28
N LEU A 78 -12.67 5.11 -14.57
CA LEU A 78 -13.55 4.78 -13.44
C LEU A 78 -13.45 5.78 -12.31
N ASN A 79 -12.24 6.21 -11.94
CA ASN A 79 -12.04 7.21 -10.90
C ASN A 79 -12.56 8.61 -11.35
N GLY A 80 -12.29 9.00 -12.60
CA GLY A 80 -12.77 10.27 -13.17
C GLY A 80 -14.27 10.30 -13.40
N ALA A 81 -14.92 9.16 -13.55
CA ALA A 81 -16.37 9.05 -13.67
C ALA A 81 -17.10 9.54 -12.41
N VAL A 82 -16.48 9.40 -11.23
CA VAL A 82 -17.08 9.86 -9.96
C VAL A 82 -17.45 11.34 -9.99
N PRO A 83 -16.52 12.26 -10.26
CA PRO A 83 -16.86 13.68 -10.32
C PRO A 83 -17.62 14.09 -11.59
N VAL A 84 -17.39 13.40 -12.72
CA VAL A 84 -18.04 13.76 -14.00
C VAL A 84 -19.54 13.49 -13.97
N PHE A 85 -19.97 12.42 -13.33
CA PHE A 85 -21.37 12.02 -13.26
C PHE A 85 -22.04 12.40 -11.92
N ASP A 86 -21.32 13.07 -11.01
CA ASP A 86 -21.78 13.32 -9.63
C ASP A 86 -22.38 12.05 -9.01
N ALA A 87 -21.58 10.99 -8.99
CA ALA A 87 -22.02 9.60 -8.84
C ALA A 87 -22.74 9.29 -7.52
N GLY A 88 -22.64 10.19 -6.51
CA GLY A 88 -23.16 9.91 -5.16
C GLY A 88 -22.42 8.75 -4.45
N PRO A 89 -22.79 8.42 -3.20
CA PRO A 89 -22.03 7.46 -2.39
C PRO A 89 -21.98 6.05 -3.01
N ASP A 90 -23.13 5.48 -3.34
CA ASP A 90 -23.22 4.05 -3.70
C ASP A 90 -22.53 3.73 -5.04
N LEU A 91 -22.78 4.57 -6.07
CA LEU A 91 -22.11 4.40 -7.34
C LEU A 91 -20.60 4.65 -7.21
N THR A 92 -20.19 5.60 -6.36
CA THR A 92 -18.78 5.83 -6.07
C THR A 92 -18.12 4.59 -5.49
N LEU A 93 -18.75 3.87 -4.56
CA LEU A 93 -18.19 2.63 -4.02
C LEU A 93 -17.98 1.58 -5.11
N ALA A 94 -18.93 1.43 -6.04
CA ALA A 94 -18.80 0.51 -7.18
C ALA A 94 -17.65 0.94 -8.14
N LEU A 95 -17.54 2.22 -8.45
CA LEU A 95 -16.46 2.77 -9.29
C LEU A 95 -15.09 2.61 -8.61
N ARG A 96 -15.01 2.81 -7.30
CA ARG A 96 -13.81 2.58 -6.48
C ARG A 96 -13.40 1.10 -6.47
N PHE A 97 -14.36 0.18 -6.36
CA PHE A 97 -14.10 -1.25 -6.51
C PHE A 97 -13.51 -1.56 -7.90
N GLY A 98 -14.12 -1.04 -8.96
CA GLY A 98 -13.60 -1.18 -10.32
C GLY A 98 -12.20 -0.57 -10.49
N THR A 99 -11.94 0.60 -9.89
CA THR A 99 -10.60 1.21 -9.87
C THR A 99 -9.59 0.27 -9.22
N GLY A 100 -9.90 -0.30 -8.06
CA GLY A 100 -9.04 -1.28 -7.39
C GLY A 100 -8.80 -2.54 -8.22
N PHE A 101 -9.84 -3.07 -8.86
CA PHE A 101 -9.74 -4.22 -9.77
C PHE A 101 -8.74 -3.95 -10.91
N MET A 102 -8.77 -2.74 -11.48
CA MET A 102 -7.80 -2.33 -12.50
C MET A 102 -6.39 -2.14 -11.95
N LEU A 103 -6.22 -1.61 -10.73
CA LEU A 103 -4.91 -1.46 -10.11
C LEU A 103 -4.19 -2.80 -9.86
N ALA A 104 -4.92 -3.91 -9.76
CA ALA A 104 -4.33 -5.25 -9.76
C ALA A 104 -3.64 -5.61 -11.11
N GLY A 105 -4.02 -4.96 -12.19
CA GLY A 105 -3.34 -5.03 -13.49
C GLY A 105 -2.19 -4.02 -13.65
N VAL A 106 -1.87 -3.24 -12.61
CA VAL A 106 -0.78 -2.25 -12.61
C VAL A 106 0.36 -2.73 -11.71
N TYR A 107 0.16 -2.75 -10.40
CA TYR A 107 1.21 -3.01 -9.41
C TYR A 107 1.89 -4.39 -9.55
N PRO A 108 1.21 -5.55 -9.54
CA PRO A 108 1.88 -6.85 -9.68
C PRO A 108 2.60 -7.04 -11.03
N PRO A 109 2.03 -6.63 -12.19
CA PRO A 109 2.75 -6.65 -13.45
C PRO A 109 3.97 -5.71 -13.46
N GLY A 110 3.90 -4.55 -12.80
CA GLY A 110 5.03 -3.62 -12.63
C GLY A 110 6.19 -4.25 -11.87
N MET A 111 5.90 -4.95 -10.76
CA MET A 111 6.89 -5.73 -10.00
C MET A 111 7.56 -6.80 -10.88
N LYS A 112 6.77 -7.52 -11.68
CA LYS A 112 7.28 -8.52 -12.61
C LYS A 112 8.17 -7.87 -13.68
N LEU A 113 7.76 -6.73 -14.20
CA LEU A 113 8.47 -6.02 -15.25
C LEU A 113 9.81 -5.45 -14.75
N VAL A 114 9.86 -4.86 -13.54
CA VAL A 114 11.11 -4.40 -12.93
C VAL A 114 12.10 -5.56 -12.73
N ALA A 115 11.60 -6.74 -12.33
CA ALA A 115 12.44 -7.91 -12.14
C ALA A 115 13.13 -8.40 -13.44
N THR A 116 12.60 -8.04 -14.62
CA THR A 116 13.23 -8.37 -15.90
C THR A 116 14.45 -7.50 -16.22
N TRP A 117 14.60 -6.36 -15.55
CA TRP A 117 15.71 -5.42 -15.72
C TRP A 117 16.78 -5.55 -14.63
N CYS A 118 16.42 -6.03 -13.44
CA CYS A 118 17.27 -6.10 -12.26
C CYS A 118 17.60 -7.58 -11.94
N LYS A 119 18.86 -7.96 -12.10
CA LYS A 119 19.35 -9.31 -11.74
C LYS A 119 20.12 -9.29 -10.41
N GLU A 120 21.16 -8.47 -10.32
CA GLU A 120 22.01 -8.35 -9.14
C GLU A 120 21.47 -7.32 -8.15
N ASP A 121 20.89 -6.22 -8.66
CA ASP A 121 20.31 -5.12 -7.88
C ASP A 121 18.78 -5.27 -7.70
N ARG A 122 18.29 -6.49 -7.60
CA ARG A 122 16.85 -6.76 -7.53
C ARG A 122 16.18 -6.13 -6.33
N GLY A 123 16.85 -6.15 -5.17
CA GLY A 123 16.37 -5.53 -3.94
C GLY A 123 16.19 -4.02 -4.09
N LEU A 124 17.17 -3.34 -4.68
CA LEU A 124 17.10 -1.91 -4.97
C LEU A 124 16.02 -1.58 -6.00
N GLY A 125 15.93 -2.35 -7.09
CA GLY A 125 14.92 -2.14 -8.14
C GLY A 125 13.50 -2.26 -7.60
N ILE A 126 13.23 -3.27 -6.80
CA ILE A 126 11.94 -3.48 -6.12
C ILE A 126 11.72 -2.38 -5.06
N GLY A 127 12.73 -2.03 -4.27
CA GLY A 127 12.63 -0.98 -3.27
C GLY A 127 12.28 0.39 -3.89
N ILE A 128 12.87 0.74 -5.03
CA ILE A 128 12.52 1.96 -5.78
C ILE A 128 11.07 1.91 -6.28
N LEU A 129 10.63 0.76 -6.80
CA LEU A 129 9.26 0.60 -7.28
C LEU A 129 8.24 0.73 -6.13
N VAL A 130 8.45 0.02 -5.03
CA VAL A 130 7.59 0.10 -3.83
C VAL A 130 7.62 1.51 -3.25
N GLY A 131 8.78 2.17 -3.22
CA GLY A 131 8.89 3.56 -2.82
C GLY A 131 8.09 4.51 -3.72
N ALA A 132 8.13 4.31 -5.04
CA ALA A 132 7.34 5.09 -5.99
C ALA A 132 5.83 4.88 -5.79
N ILE A 133 5.41 3.64 -5.55
CA ILE A 133 4.02 3.29 -5.22
C ILE A 133 3.58 3.98 -3.92
N THR A 134 4.42 3.97 -2.90
CA THR A 134 4.17 4.64 -1.63
C THR A 134 3.97 6.14 -1.80
N LEU A 135 4.88 6.79 -2.53
CA LEU A 135 4.76 8.21 -2.84
C LEU A 135 3.53 8.52 -3.70
N GLY A 136 3.21 7.65 -4.67
CA GLY A 136 2.00 7.74 -5.48
C GLY A 136 0.73 7.69 -4.63
N SER A 137 0.67 6.77 -3.68
CA SER A 137 -0.44 6.66 -2.72
C SER A 137 -0.59 7.89 -1.82
N ALA A 138 0.50 8.64 -1.59
CA ALA A 138 0.48 9.90 -0.84
C ALA A 138 0.00 11.10 -1.67
N MET A 139 0.13 11.08 -3.01
CA MET A 139 -0.15 12.22 -3.89
C MET A 139 -1.54 12.84 -3.70
N PRO A 140 -2.64 12.09 -3.48
CA PRO A 140 -3.94 12.70 -3.24
C PRO A 140 -3.95 13.62 -2.01
N HIS A 141 -3.21 13.29 -0.95
CA HIS A 141 -3.09 14.15 0.23
C HIS A 141 -2.35 15.45 -0.09
N LEU A 142 -1.30 15.40 -0.93
CA LEU A 142 -0.61 16.59 -1.42
C LEU A 142 -1.56 17.47 -2.25
N LEU A 143 -2.27 16.87 -3.20
CA LEU A 143 -3.23 17.60 -4.04
C LEU A 143 -4.33 18.26 -3.19
N ASN A 144 -4.79 17.57 -2.14
CA ASN A 144 -5.77 18.11 -1.20
C ASN A 144 -5.19 19.19 -0.26
N ALA A 145 -3.87 19.32 -0.16
CA ALA A 145 -3.20 20.36 0.63
C ALA A 145 -2.89 21.64 -0.16
N VAL A 146 -2.86 21.57 -1.52
CA VAL A 146 -2.46 22.70 -2.36
C VAL A 146 -3.69 23.51 -2.79
N PRO A 147 -3.80 24.81 -2.44
CA PRO A 147 -4.99 25.62 -2.67
C PRO A 147 -5.15 26.10 -4.12
N LEU A 148 -4.38 25.57 -5.07
CA LEU A 148 -4.35 26.02 -6.47
C LEU A 148 -5.67 25.88 -7.23
N PHE A 149 -6.62 25.10 -6.74
CA PHE A 149 -7.82 24.70 -7.48
C PHE A 149 -9.12 24.79 -6.66
N GLY A 150 -9.17 25.58 -5.60
CA GLY A 150 -10.35 25.68 -4.75
C GLY A 150 -10.61 27.07 -4.20
N ASP A 151 -11.87 27.36 -3.89
CA ASP A 151 -12.27 28.57 -3.17
C ASP A 151 -11.89 28.43 -1.70
N GLN A 152 -11.41 29.52 -1.08
CA GLN A 152 -11.06 29.58 0.34
C GLN A 152 -9.96 28.59 0.81
N GLY A 153 -9.05 28.15 -0.07
CA GLY A 153 -7.88 27.35 0.31
C GLY A 153 -8.13 25.84 0.46
N ILE A 154 -9.32 25.35 0.12
CA ILE A 154 -9.65 23.92 0.10
C ILE A 154 -9.94 23.53 -1.35
N PRO A 155 -9.15 22.60 -1.97
CA PRO A 155 -9.47 22.10 -3.30
C PRO A 155 -10.84 21.42 -3.30
N ALA A 156 -11.60 21.64 -4.35
CA ALA A 156 -12.81 20.87 -4.59
C ALA A 156 -12.42 19.38 -4.74
N TRP A 157 -13.16 18.47 -4.11
CA TRP A 157 -12.89 17.04 -4.18
C TRP A 157 -12.86 16.51 -5.61
N GLN A 158 -13.68 17.11 -6.50
CA GLN A 158 -13.71 16.80 -7.93
C GLN A 158 -12.32 17.01 -8.58
N THR A 159 -11.65 18.11 -8.23
CA THR A 159 -10.33 18.44 -8.77
C THR A 159 -9.29 17.41 -8.37
N VAL A 160 -9.31 16.92 -7.13
CA VAL A 160 -8.38 15.89 -6.65
C VAL A 160 -8.59 14.58 -7.43
N LEU A 161 -9.86 14.15 -7.61
CA LEU A 161 -10.17 12.93 -8.36
C LEU A 161 -9.82 13.05 -9.85
N LEU A 162 -10.11 14.18 -10.49
CA LEU A 162 -9.77 14.41 -11.90
C LEU A 162 -8.26 14.49 -12.12
N THR A 163 -7.53 15.16 -11.22
CA THR A 163 -6.06 15.25 -11.31
C THR A 163 -5.41 13.88 -11.16
N THR A 164 -5.83 13.09 -10.16
CA THR A 164 -5.32 11.72 -9.99
C THR A 164 -5.68 10.82 -11.17
N SER A 165 -6.85 11.00 -11.79
CA SER A 165 -7.22 10.30 -13.02
C SER A 165 -6.32 10.70 -14.19
N GLY A 166 -6.03 12.01 -14.34
CA GLY A 166 -5.07 12.52 -15.33
C GLY A 166 -3.66 11.95 -15.13
N MET A 167 -3.20 11.85 -13.87
CA MET A 167 -1.92 11.21 -13.53
C MET A 167 -1.89 9.74 -13.96
N ALA A 168 -2.95 8.98 -13.67
CA ALA A 168 -3.03 7.57 -14.06
C ALA A 168 -3.11 7.39 -15.59
N PHE A 169 -3.78 8.29 -16.29
CA PHE A 169 -3.80 8.29 -17.75
C PHE A 169 -2.41 8.58 -18.33
N LEU A 170 -1.69 9.56 -17.74
CA LEU A 170 -0.29 9.82 -18.10
C LEU A 170 0.61 8.61 -17.85
N SER A 171 0.39 7.88 -16.74
CA SER A 171 1.06 6.60 -16.48
C SER A 171 0.87 5.61 -17.63
N ALA A 172 -0.38 5.44 -18.08
CA ALA A 172 -0.70 4.55 -19.19
C ALA A 172 0.07 4.92 -20.47
N LEU A 173 0.15 6.21 -20.78
CA LEU A 173 0.93 6.71 -21.93
C LEU A 173 2.42 6.44 -21.78
N LEU A 174 2.98 6.76 -20.60
CA LEU A 174 4.42 6.53 -20.32
C LEU A 174 4.79 5.05 -20.46
N VAL A 175 4.00 4.17 -19.88
CA VAL A 175 4.23 2.71 -20.01
C VAL A 175 4.03 2.26 -21.45
N GLY A 176 2.94 2.69 -22.07
CA GLY A 176 2.59 2.31 -23.45
C GLY A 176 3.64 2.75 -24.48
N ILE A 177 4.35 3.83 -24.27
CA ILE A 177 5.33 4.38 -25.22
C ILE A 177 6.76 3.97 -24.88
N PHE A 178 7.18 4.13 -23.62
CA PHE A 178 8.58 4.12 -23.24
C PHE A 178 9.05 2.85 -22.52
N VAL A 179 8.13 2.08 -21.90
CA VAL A 179 8.55 0.91 -21.12
C VAL A 179 8.64 -0.32 -22.03
N GLN A 180 9.71 -1.07 -21.88
CA GLN A 180 9.96 -2.32 -22.59
C GLN A 180 10.23 -3.46 -21.59
N VAL A 181 10.06 -4.70 -22.05
CA VAL A 181 10.43 -5.88 -21.28
C VAL A 181 11.94 -6.01 -21.26
N GLY A 182 12.52 -6.24 -20.08
CA GLY A 182 13.96 -6.37 -19.92
C GLY A 182 14.52 -7.72 -20.41
N PRO A 183 15.85 -7.85 -20.48
CA PRO A 183 16.52 -9.02 -21.03
C PRO A 183 16.42 -10.29 -20.17
N HIS A 184 16.04 -10.15 -18.87
CA HIS A 184 15.98 -11.26 -17.91
C HIS A 184 14.55 -11.77 -17.67
N LEU A 185 13.75 -11.87 -18.75
CA LEU A 185 12.40 -12.41 -18.64
C LEU A 185 12.47 -13.89 -18.22
N SER A 186 11.98 -14.19 -17.03
CA SER A 186 11.77 -15.56 -16.56
C SER A 186 10.28 -15.90 -16.62
N LYS A 187 9.96 -17.12 -17.06
CA LYS A 187 8.59 -17.63 -16.93
C LYS A 187 8.33 -17.90 -15.45
N THR A 188 7.36 -17.21 -14.88
CA THR A 188 6.87 -17.50 -13.53
C THR A 188 5.95 -18.73 -13.60
N ALA A 189 6.03 -19.62 -12.64
CA ALA A 189 5.07 -20.72 -12.57
C ALA A 189 3.64 -20.14 -12.38
N PRO A 190 2.65 -20.62 -13.13
CA PRO A 190 1.29 -20.12 -13.07
C PRO A 190 0.69 -20.41 -11.69
N PHE A 191 -0.32 -19.61 -11.32
CA PHE A 191 -1.14 -19.88 -10.14
C PHE A 191 -1.84 -21.23 -10.29
N ASP A 192 -1.70 -22.10 -9.28
CA ASP A 192 -2.44 -23.36 -9.19
C ASP A 192 -3.01 -23.53 -7.78
N TRP A 193 -4.32 -23.49 -7.66
CA TRP A 193 -5.06 -23.62 -6.41
C TRP A 193 -4.74 -24.92 -5.64
N ARG A 194 -4.28 -25.96 -6.33
CA ARG A 194 -3.89 -27.26 -5.72
C ARG A 194 -2.70 -27.12 -4.77
N PHE A 195 -1.89 -26.08 -4.96
CA PHE A 195 -0.70 -25.84 -4.14
C PHE A 195 -0.93 -24.93 -2.95
N ILE A 196 -2.14 -24.36 -2.79
CA ILE A 196 -2.47 -23.53 -1.61
C ILE A 196 -2.20 -24.26 -0.31
N GLY A 197 -2.68 -25.51 -0.21
CA GLY A 197 -2.46 -26.34 0.99
C GLY A 197 -0.98 -26.58 1.30
N ARG A 198 -0.15 -26.81 0.28
CA ARG A 198 1.31 -26.98 0.47
C ARG A 198 1.98 -25.67 0.91
N THR A 199 1.63 -24.55 0.32
CA THR A 199 2.16 -23.24 0.70
C THR A 199 1.84 -22.92 2.16
N LEU A 200 0.62 -23.20 2.62
CA LEU A 200 0.21 -22.97 4.01
C LEU A 200 0.79 -23.98 4.99
N SER A 201 1.10 -25.21 4.54
CA SER A 201 1.69 -26.25 5.38
C SER A 201 3.21 -26.08 5.55
N HIS A 202 3.89 -25.46 4.58
CA HIS A 202 5.34 -25.25 4.65
C HIS A 202 5.68 -24.22 5.73
N ARG A 203 6.27 -24.68 6.83
CA ARG A 203 6.51 -23.88 8.04
C ARG A 203 7.28 -22.58 7.79
N PRO A 204 8.41 -22.56 7.04
CA PRO A 204 9.14 -21.31 6.78
C PRO A 204 8.32 -20.28 6.01
N THR A 205 7.68 -20.70 4.91
CA THR A 205 6.80 -19.82 4.10
C THR A 205 5.61 -19.31 4.91
N ARG A 206 5.02 -20.15 5.77
CA ARG A 206 3.92 -19.75 6.65
C ARG A 206 4.35 -18.68 7.66
N LEU A 207 5.56 -18.81 8.25
CA LEU A 207 6.09 -17.81 9.18
C LEU A 207 6.36 -16.47 8.47
N ALA A 208 6.90 -16.49 7.24
CA ALA A 208 7.06 -15.30 6.42
C ALA A 208 5.70 -14.64 6.11
N ASN A 209 4.66 -15.44 5.78
CA ASN A 209 3.30 -14.96 5.59
C ASN A 209 2.70 -14.36 6.86
N PHE A 210 2.96 -14.95 8.03
CA PHE A 210 2.52 -14.38 9.31
C PHE A 210 3.20 -13.05 9.62
N GLY A 211 4.49 -12.90 9.27
CA GLY A 211 5.17 -11.61 9.31
C GLY A 211 4.47 -10.58 8.42
N TYR A 212 4.16 -10.95 7.19
CA TYR A 212 3.43 -10.11 6.24
C TYR A 212 2.03 -9.73 6.73
N LEU A 213 1.27 -10.67 7.32
CA LEU A 213 -0.04 -10.37 7.89
C LEU A 213 0.07 -9.39 9.06
N GLY A 214 1.13 -9.51 9.89
CA GLY A 214 1.40 -8.54 10.95
C GLY A 214 1.66 -7.14 10.41
N HIS A 215 2.43 -7.01 9.33
CA HIS A 215 2.66 -5.76 8.60
C HIS A 215 1.35 -5.20 8.00
N MET A 216 0.56 -6.04 7.32
CA MET A 216 -0.68 -5.61 6.68
C MET A 216 -1.79 -5.24 7.68
N TRP A 217 -1.75 -5.80 8.89
CA TRP A 217 -2.64 -5.38 9.97
C TRP A 217 -2.51 -3.88 10.29
N GLU A 218 -1.33 -3.36 10.18
CA GLU A 218 -1.00 -1.98 10.56
C GLU A 218 -1.05 -1.02 9.36
N LEU A 219 -0.37 -1.36 8.25
CA LEU A 219 0.00 -0.45 7.18
C LEU A 219 -1.18 0.36 6.62
N TYR A 220 -2.19 -0.30 6.11
CA TYR A 220 -3.28 0.39 5.41
C TYR A 220 -4.24 1.12 6.34
N ALA A 221 -4.41 0.64 7.57
CA ALA A 221 -5.15 1.36 8.59
C ALA A 221 -4.41 2.64 9.02
N MET A 222 -3.09 2.56 9.19
CA MET A 222 -2.24 3.71 9.44
C MET A 222 -2.33 4.74 8.30
N TRP A 223 -2.17 4.32 7.05
CA TRP A 223 -2.27 5.22 5.90
C TRP A 223 -3.65 5.85 5.73
N ALA A 224 -4.71 5.09 6.01
CA ALA A 224 -6.07 5.59 5.87
C ALA A 224 -6.42 6.62 6.95
N TRP A 225 -5.97 6.43 8.19
CA TRP A 225 -6.48 7.19 9.33
C TRP A 225 -5.49 8.15 9.98
N THR A 226 -4.17 7.99 9.80
CA THR A 226 -3.18 8.95 10.34
C THR A 226 -3.34 10.36 9.79
N PRO A 227 -3.69 10.61 8.51
CA PRO A 227 -3.99 11.96 8.06
C PRO A 227 -5.15 12.63 8.81
N PHE A 228 -6.15 11.85 9.26
CA PHE A 228 -7.27 12.36 10.06
C PHE A 228 -6.89 12.60 11.52
N LEU A 229 -6.05 11.74 12.10
CA LEU A 229 -5.44 11.97 13.41
C LEU A 229 -4.68 13.30 13.44
N LEU A 230 -3.84 13.53 12.42
CA LEU A 230 -3.09 14.78 12.28
C LEU A 230 -4.03 15.98 12.11
N LEU A 231 -5.06 15.85 11.27
CA LEU A 231 -6.05 16.90 11.08
C LEU A 231 -6.73 17.26 12.39
N ALA A 232 -7.24 16.28 13.14
CA ALA A 232 -7.90 16.48 14.42
C ALA A 232 -6.97 17.13 15.48
N SER A 233 -5.71 16.68 15.56
CA SER A 233 -4.72 17.24 16.46
C SER A 233 -4.38 18.71 16.13
N TYR A 234 -4.18 19.01 14.84
CA TYR A 234 -3.89 20.38 14.38
C TYR A 234 -5.05 21.31 14.63
N GLU A 235 -6.28 20.88 14.36
CA GLU A 235 -7.49 21.65 14.61
C GLU A 235 -7.69 21.92 16.10
N ALA A 236 -7.51 20.90 16.96
CA ALA A 236 -7.59 21.05 18.42
C ALA A 236 -6.58 22.06 18.96
N ALA A 237 -5.38 22.12 18.38
CA ALA A 237 -4.32 23.06 18.77
C ALA A 237 -4.43 24.43 18.07
N GLY A 238 -5.43 24.64 17.20
CA GLY A 238 -5.58 25.89 16.42
C GLY A 238 -4.53 26.07 15.32
N TRP A 239 -3.90 24.98 14.86
CA TRP A 239 -2.94 25.00 13.77
C TRP A 239 -3.61 24.91 12.41
N SER A 240 -2.85 25.21 11.35
CA SER A 240 -3.36 25.23 9.98
C SER A 240 -3.81 23.84 9.49
N THR A 241 -5.02 23.73 9.00
CA THR A 241 -5.56 22.54 8.30
C THR A 241 -4.71 22.17 7.08
N GLN A 242 -4.19 23.16 6.36
CA GLN A 242 -3.25 22.93 5.26
C GLN A 242 -1.96 22.27 5.75
N GLY A 243 -1.43 22.72 6.90
CA GLY A 243 -0.27 22.09 7.55
C GLY A 243 -0.51 20.63 7.90
N ALA A 244 -1.70 20.31 8.45
CA ALA A 244 -2.09 18.93 8.75
C ALA A 244 -2.12 18.02 7.51
N ARG A 245 -2.67 18.53 6.39
CA ARG A 245 -2.73 17.79 5.12
C ARG A 245 -1.35 17.56 4.51
N LEU A 246 -0.46 18.56 4.58
CA LEU A 246 0.95 18.42 4.17
C LEU A 246 1.68 17.40 5.06
N ALA A 247 1.44 17.42 6.36
CA ALA A 247 1.97 16.42 7.28
C ALA A 247 1.46 15.01 6.92
N GLY A 248 0.18 14.85 6.61
CA GLY A 248 -0.39 13.58 6.14
C GLY A 248 0.27 13.08 4.86
N PHE A 249 0.47 13.95 3.87
CA PHE A 249 1.26 13.63 2.68
C PHE A 249 2.68 13.18 3.06
N GLY A 250 3.36 13.95 3.92
CA GLY A 250 4.71 13.64 4.36
C GLY A 250 4.81 12.28 5.05
N VAL A 251 3.89 11.97 5.94
CA VAL A 251 3.85 10.71 6.70
C VAL A 251 3.70 9.49 5.80
N VAL A 252 2.81 9.54 4.83
CA VAL A 252 2.65 8.43 3.87
C VAL A 252 3.82 8.39 2.89
N GLY A 253 4.19 9.55 2.31
CA GLY A 253 5.20 9.64 1.26
C GLY A 253 6.62 9.30 1.72
N ILE A 254 6.98 9.62 2.99
CA ILE A 254 8.32 9.33 3.55
C ILE A 254 8.63 7.82 3.59
N GLY A 255 7.60 6.98 3.56
CA GLY A 255 7.76 5.54 3.46
C GLY A 255 8.57 5.08 2.25
N MET A 256 8.65 5.91 1.19
CA MET A 256 9.57 5.70 0.07
C MET A 256 11.02 5.56 0.55
N VAL A 257 11.45 6.41 1.49
CA VAL A 257 12.81 6.35 2.06
C VAL A 257 13.00 5.03 2.80
N GLY A 258 12.01 4.64 3.62
CA GLY A 258 12.01 3.36 4.35
C GLY A 258 12.19 2.16 3.41
N SER A 259 11.40 2.10 2.34
CA SER A 259 11.45 1.01 1.35
C SER A 259 12.80 0.90 0.64
N VAL A 260 13.37 2.03 0.18
CA VAL A 260 14.65 2.04 -0.52
C VAL A 260 15.80 1.66 0.41
N VAL A 261 15.85 2.26 1.61
CA VAL A 261 16.91 1.98 2.60
C VAL A 261 16.84 0.52 3.07
N ALA A 262 15.65 0.02 3.38
CA ALA A 262 15.48 -1.36 3.80
C ALA A 262 15.82 -2.36 2.67
N GLY A 263 15.52 -2.03 1.41
CA GLY A 263 15.92 -2.83 0.26
C GLY A 263 17.45 -2.99 0.18
N LEU A 264 18.20 -1.92 0.40
CA LEU A 264 19.67 -1.94 0.42
C LEU A 264 20.25 -2.69 1.64
N LEU A 265 19.61 -2.53 2.81
CA LEU A 265 20.11 -3.12 4.06
C LEU A 265 19.76 -4.61 4.18
N ALA A 266 18.60 -5.05 3.68
CA ALA A 266 18.14 -6.41 3.82
C ALA A 266 19.04 -7.43 3.14
N ASP A 267 19.66 -7.07 2.02
CA ASP A 267 20.65 -7.92 1.33
C ASP A 267 21.96 -8.05 2.12
N ARG A 268 22.25 -7.12 3.04
CA ARG A 268 23.46 -7.11 3.88
C ARG A 268 23.27 -7.70 5.26
N MET A 269 22.15 -7.39 5.90
CA MET A 269 21.87 -7.71 7.31
C MET A 269 20.95 -8.93 7.49
N GLY A 270 20.26 -9.32 6.42
CA GLY A 270 19.27 -10.37 6.44
C GLY A 270 17.83 -9.85 6.52
N ARG A 271 16.92 -10.59 5.87
CA ARG A 271 15.51 -10.15 5.75
C ARG A 271 14.79 -10.18 7.09
N THR A 272 15.03 -11.21 7.91
CA THR A 272 14.37 -11.32 9.22
C THR A 272 14.77 -10.22 10.20
N VAL A 273 16.02 -9.72 10.09
CA VAL A 273 16.50 -8.61 10.94
C VAL A 273 15.76 -7.33 10.56
N ILE A 274 15.79 -6.98 9.28
CA ILE A 274 15.18 -5.72 8.81
C ILE A 274 13.68 -5.72 9.07
N THR A 275 12.97 -6.82 8.78
CA THR A 275 11.52 -6.91 9.04
C THR A 275 11.20 -6.84 10.53
N SER A 276 11.98 -7.48 11.40
CA SER A 276 11.76 -7.42 12.84
C SER A 276 12.00 -6.01 13.41
N TRP A 277 13.02 -5.30 12.92
CA TRP A 277 13.28 -3.92 13.35
C TRP A 277 12.20 -2.97 12.85
N SER A 278 11.80 -3.08 11.60
CA SER A 278 10.74 -2.25 11.01
C SER A 278 9.43 -2.42 11.78
N LEU A 279 8.98 -3.68 11.97
CA LEU A 279 7.79 -4.00 12.76
C LEU A 279 7.91 -3.54 14.22
N GLY A 280 9.09 -3.70 14.85
CA GLY A 280 9.29 -3.28 16.23
C GLY A 280 9.19 -1.76 16.41
N ILE A 281 9.77 -0.99 15.48
CA ILE A 281 9.68 0.47 15.48
C ILE A 281 8.26 0.91 15.16
N SER A 282 7.63 0.37 14.11
CA SER A 282 6.28 0.76 13.71
C SER A 282 5.24 0.43 14.78
N GLY A 283 5.27 -0.79 15.33
CA GLY A 283 4.39 -1.17 16.44
C GLY A 283 4.61 -0.34 17.70
N GLY A 284 5.87 0.05 17.98
CA GLY A 284 6.19 1.01 19.05
C GLY A 284 5.54 2.37 18.82
N CYS A 285 5.60 2.89 17.59
CA CYS A 285 4.91 4.13 17.24
C CYS A 285 3.39 4.00 17.40
N ALA A 286 2.79 2.89 16.96
CA ALA A 286 1.35 2.65 17.10
C ALA A 286 0.89 2.65 18.57
N LEU A 287 1.73 2.14 19.49
CA LEU A 287 1.43 2.13 20.93
C LEU A 287 1.42 3.52 21.56
N VAL A 288 2.28 4.43 21.09
CA VAL A 288 2.51 5.71 21.79
C VAL A 288 1.98 6.93 21.03
N VAL A 289 1.53 6.77 19.77
CA VAL A 289 1.13 7.90 18.91
C VAL A 289 0.05 8.76 19.54
N GLY A 290 -0.92 8.16 20.21
CA GLY A 290 -2.01 8.88 20.86
C GLY A 290 -1.58 9.76 22.03
N LEU A 291 -0.46 9.44 22.71
CA LEU A 291 0.09 10.25 23.80
C LEU A 291 0.54 11.65 23.36
N PHE A 292 0.73 11.85 22.06
CA PHE A 292 1.20 13.10 21.47
C PHE A 292 0.07 13.89 20.80
N PHE A 293 -1.20 13.48 20.98
CA PHE A 293 -2.34 14.11 20.31
C PHE A 293 -2.39 15.64 20.51
N ASP A 294 -2.13 16.12 21.75
CA ASP A 294 -2.14 17.53 22.10
C ASP A 294 -0.89 18.31 21.62
N HIS A 295 0.07 17.63 21.02
CA HIS A 295 1.34 18.20 20.56
C HIS A 295 1.58 17.97 19.07
N PRO A 296 0.92 18.73 18.15
CA PRO A 296 0.93 18.47 16.71
C PRO A 296 2.32 18.31 16.10
N GLY A 297 3.31 19.08 16.55
CA GLY A 297 4.68 18.99 16.07
C GLY A 297 5.36 17.68 16.44
N LEU A 298 5.24 17.22 17.69
CA LEU A 298 5.78 15.94 18.15
C LEU A 298 5.02 14.77 17.53
N LEU A 299 3.69 14.88 17.45
CA LEU A 299 2.85 13.90 16.77
C LEU A 299 3.30 13.71 15.31
N THR A 300 3.50 14.80 14.59
CA THR A 300 3.97 14.75 13.18
C THR A 300 5.35 14.09 13.09
N ALA A 301 6.30 14.45 13.96
CA ALA A 301 7.63 13.86 13.97
C ALA A 301 7.57 12.34 14.23
N LEU A 302 6.76 11.90 15.18
CA LEU A 302 6.54 10.48 15.47
C LEU A 302 5.87 9.76 14.29
N CYS A 303 4.84 10.37 13.68
CA CYS A 303 4.18 9.81 12.52
C CYS A 303 5.11 9.69 11.29
N LEU A 304 6.07 10.61 11.11
CA LEU A 304 7.11 10.49 10.07
C LEU A 304 8.03 9.30 10.32
N ILE A 305 8.46 9.07 11.57
CA ILE A 305 9.22 7.86 11.93
C ILE A 305 8.40 6.61 11.65
N TRP A 306 7.14 6.62 12.02
CA TRP A 306 6.19 5.54 11.75
C TRP A 306 6.04 5.28 10.25
N GLY A 307 5.85 6.33 9.45
CA GLY A 307 5.74 6.25 8.00
C GLY A 307 6.98 5.62 7.33
N ILE A 308 8.19 5.90 7.81
CA ILE A 308 9.42 5.23 7.35
C ILE A 308 9.38 3.75 7.72
N ALA A 309 9.11 3.44 8.99
CA ALA A 309 9.22 2.09 9.52
C ALA A 309 8.16 1.15 8.94
N VAL A 310 6.90 1.61 8.84
CA VAL A 310 5.77 0.78 8.41
C VAL A 310 5.86 0.27 6.96
N VAL A 311 6.67 0.91 6.10
CA VAL A 311 6.86 0.49 4.69
C VAL A 311 8.17 -0.26 4.49
N ALA A 312 9.13 -0.08 5.40
CA ALA A 312 10.50 -0.58 5.23
C ALA A 312 10.58 -2.10 5.04
N ASP A 313 9.69 -2.85 5.65
CA ASP A 313 9.64 -4.32 5.56
C ASP A 313 8.78 -4.86 4.40
N SER A 314 7.95 -4.03 3.78
CA SER A 314 6.93 -4.44 2.81
C SER A 314 7.47 -5.35 1.69
N ALA A 315 8.54 -4.93 1.01
CA ALA A 315 9.16 -5.70 -0.05
C ALA A 315 9.86 -6.97 0.46
N GLN A 316 10.29 -6.99 1.71
CA GLN A 316 11.10 -8.08 2.27
C GLN A 316 10.27 -9.35 2.51
N PHE A 317 9.00 -9.22 2.85
CA PHE A 317 8.10 -10.36 3.03
C PHE A 317 7.86 -11.12 1.73
N SER A 318 7.56 -10.40 0.65
CA SER A 318 7.36 -11.04 -0.67
C SER A 318 8.64 -11.67 -1.18
N THR A 319 9.79 -11.04 -0.92
CA THR A 319 11.08 -11.60 -1.28
C THR A 319 11.40 -12.85 -0.45
N ALA A 320 11.14 -12.83 0.86
CA ALA A 320 11.33 -13.99 1.74
C ALA A 320 10.47 -15.19 1.28
N VAL A 321 9.18 -14.95 0.95
CA VAL A 321 8.30 -15.99 0.40
C VAL A 321 8.86 -16.55 -0.92
N THR A 322 9.39 -15.69 -1.80
CA THR A 322 10.00 -16.13 -3.06
C THR A 322 11.23 -17.00 -2.84
N GLU A 323 12.07 -16.67 -1.86
CA GLU A 323 13.30 -17.40 -1.54
C GLU A 323 13.06 -18.71 -0.79
N LEU A 324 11.98 -18.79 -0.01
CA LEU A 324 11.61 -19.97 0.80
C LEU A 324 10.68 -20.93 0.06
N THR A 325 10.12 -20.56 -1.08
CA THR A 325 9.15 -21.37 -1.81
C THR A 325 9.79 -21.97 -3.06
N ASP A 326 9.50 -23.26 -3.32
CA ASP A 326 9.89 -23.92 -4.58
C ASP A 326 9.42 -23.07 -5.77
N SER A 327 10.29 -22.88 -6.76
CA SER A 327 10.04 -22.03 -7.95
C SER A 327 8.74 -22.37 -8.67
N ARG A 328 8.28 -23.63 -8.60
CA ARG A 328 7.01 -24.09 -9.18
C ARG A 328 5.76 -23.52 -8.50
N TYR A 329 5.88 -22.98 -7.28
CA TYR A 329 4.74 -22.52 -6.45
C TYR A 329 4.82 -21.04 -6.06
N VAL A 330 5.88 -20.35 -6.43
CA VAL A 330 6.11 -18.95 -6.07
C VAL A 330 4.93 -18.06 -6.47
N GLY A 331 4.39 -18.23 -7.68
CA GLY A 331 3.24 -17.44 -8.14
C GLY A 331 2.01 -17.63 -7.24
N THR A 332 1.71 -18.88 -6.88
CA THR A 332 0.60 -19.22 -5.98
C THR A 332 0.84 -18.64 -4.57
N ALA A 333 2.07 -18.78 -4.06
CA ALA A 333 2.42 -18.30 -2.73
C ALA A 333 2.30 -16.78 -2.61
N LEU A 334 2.78 -16.02 -3.59
CA LEU A 334 2.69 -14.56 -3.61
C LEU A 334 1.26 -14.06 -3.79
N THR A 335 0.48 -14.69 -4.67
CA THR A 335 -0.94 -14.33 -4.84
C THR A 335 -1.72 -14.57 -3.54
N LEU A 336 -1.48 -15.71 -2.89
CA LEU A 336 -2.12 -16.03 -1.61
C LEU A 336 -1.71 -15.03 -0.53
N GLN A 337 -0.40 -14.76 -0.37
CA GLN A 337 0.13 -13.76 0.56
C GLN A 337 -0.57 -12.41 0.38
N THR A 338 -0.53 -11.88 -0.84
CA THR A 338 -1.09 -10.58 -1.18
C THR A 338 -2.60 -10.53 -0.90
N SER A 339 -3.36 -11.54 -1.38
CA SER A 339 -4.80 -11.59 -1.18
C SER A 339 -5.19 -11.65 0.30
N MET A 340 -4.53 -12.50 1.09
CA MET A 340 -4.77 -12.61 2.53
C MET A 340 -4.45 -11.29 3.25
N GLY A 341 -3.34 -10.66 2.90
CA GLY A 341 -2.94 -9.39 3.51
C GLY A 341 -3.95 -8.28 3.23
N PHE A 342 -4.33 -8.08 1.98
CA PHE A 342 -5.31 -7.04 1.62
C PHE A 342 -6.71 -7.31 2.19
N LEU A 343 -7.16 -8.57 2.27
CA LEU A 343 -8.40 -8.91 2.96
C LEU A 343 -8.35 -8.56 4.45
N LEU A 344 -7.22 -8.80 5.09
CA LEU A 344 -7.02 -8.46 6.51
C LEU A 344 -7.12 -6.95 6.75
N THR A 345 -6.65 -6.13 5.81
CA THR A 345 -6.72 -4.67 5.93
C THR A 345 -8.15 -4.13 5.97
N LEU A 346 -9.12 -4.83 5.37
CA LEU A 346 -10.54 -4.45 5.45
C LEU A 346 -11.02 -4.43 6.90
N LEU A 347 -10.58 -5.40 7.70
CA LEU A 347 -10.91 -5.46 9.12
C LEU A 347 -10.30 -4.28 9.87
N THR A 348 -9.00 -4.04 9.70
CA THR A 348 -8.28 -3.02 10.48
C THR A 348 -8.69 -1.60 10.10
N ILE A 349 -8.92 -1.31 8.82
CA ILE A 349 -9.47 -0.02 8.39
C ILE A 349 -10.85 0.23 9.00
N ARG A 350 -11.71 -0.80 9.03
CA ARG A 350 -13.08 -0.67 9.57
C ARG A 350 -13.10 -0.54 11.08
N MET A 351 -12.07 -1.04 11.78
CA MET A 351 -11.98 -1.01 13.24
C MET A 351 -11.65 0.38 13.81
N ILE A 352 -10.87 1.20 13.11
CA ILE A 352 -10.37 2.46 13.68
C ILE A 352 -11.48 3.45 14.01
N PRO A 353 -12.47 3.79 13.14
CA PRO A 353 -13.49 4.76 13.50
C PRO A 353 -14.26 4.42 14.78
N PRO A 354 -14.85 3.21 14.97
CA PRO A 354 -15.53 2.89 16.22
C PRO A 354 -14.61 2.93 17.45
N LEU A 355 -13.33 2.60 17.29
CA LEU A 355 -12.37 2.71 18.39
C LEU A 355 -12.09 4.18 18.76
N VAL A 356 -11.95 5.05 17.75
CA VAL A 356 -11.80 6.49 17.96
C VAL A 356 -13.05 7.07 18.60
N ASP A 357 -14.25 6.65 18.19
CA ASP A 357 -15.51 7.07 18.81
C ASP A 357 -15.61 6.64 20.29
N TRP A 358 -15.00 5.50 20.65
CA TRP A 358 -15.06 4.94 21.99
C TRP A 358 -13.97 5.46 22.94
N VAL A 359 -12.71 5.50 22.48
CA VAL A 359 -11.53 5.82 23.34
C VAL A 359 -10.74 7.05 22.86
N GLY A 360 -11.29 7.83 21.93
CA GLY A 360 -10.61 8.99 21.36
C GLY A 360 -9.47 8.62 20.40
N TRP A 361 -8.88 9.65 19.84
CA TRP A 361 -7.68 9.51 19.02
C TRP A 361 -6.47 9.02 19.83
N GLU A 362 -6.46 9.27 21.14
CA GLU A 362 -5.42 8.87 22.07
C GLU A 362 -5.28 7.35 22.19
N GLY A 363 -6.39 6.61 22.07
CA GLY A 363 -6.42 5.16 22.20
C GLY A 363 -6.64 4.39 20.90
N GLY A 364 -7.19 5.05 19.89
CA GLY A 364 -7.72 4.39 18.69
C GLY A 364 -6.72 3.59 17.87
N PHE A 365 -5.43 3.96 17.94
CA PHE A 365 -4.36 3.30 17.15
C PHE A 365 -3.62 2.18 17.89
N ILE A 366 -3.79 2.03 19.20
CA ILE A 366 -3.07 1.02 20.02
C ILE A 366 -3.29 -0.40 19.47
N VAL A 367 -4.49 -0.68 18.98
CA VAL A 367 -4.86 -1.99 18.41
C VAL A 367 -3.97 -2.38 17.23
N LEU A 368 -3.42 -1.40 16.51
CA LEU A 368 -2.56 -1.66 15.37
C LEU A 368 -1.22 -2.30 15.77
N ALA A 369 -0.75 -2.12 17.00
CA ALA A 369 0.48 -2.73 17.50
C ALA A 369 0.41 -4.26 17.60
N ILE A 370 -0.79 -4.85 17.64
CA ILE A 370 -0.99 -6.31 17.70
C ILE A 370 -0.34 -7.00 16.49
N GLY A 371 -0.52 -6.43 15.29
CA GLY A 371 0.07 -6.97 14.06
C GLY A 371 1.58 -7.02 14.10
N PRO A 372 2.28 -5.89 14.32
CA PRO A 372 3.73 -5.86 14.48
C PRO A 372 4.28 -6.83 15.52
N VAL A 373 3.66 -6.92 16.70
CA VAL A 373 4.08 -7.90 17.73
C VAL A 373 4.01 -9.33 17.20
N PHE A 374 2.90 -9.69 16.57
CA PHE A 374 2.73 -11.01 15.96
C PHE A 374 3.74 -11.24 14.82
N GLY A 375 3.98 -10.21 14.02
CA GLY A 375 4.94 -10.23 12.91
C GLY A 375 6.38 -10.44 13.40
N VAL A 376 6.82 -9.68 14.42
CA VAL A 376 8.16 -9.83 15.03
C VAL A 376 8.36 -11.26 15.56
N ILE A 377 7.40 -11.79 16.33
CA ILE A 377 7.46 -13.15 16.85
C ILE A 377 7.62 -14.17 15.70
N SER A 378 6.87 -13.97 14.61
CA SER A 378 6.92 -14.86 13.45
C SER A 378 8.26 -14.80 12.73
N MET A 379 8.82 -13.61 12.53
CA MET A 379 10.12 -13.43 11.87
C MET A 379 11.29 -13.92 12.74
N LEU A 380 11.24 -13.73 14.05
CA LEU A 380 12.25 -14.28 14.97
C LEU A 380 12.20 -15.81 14.99
N ARG A 381 11.00 -16.42 14.97
CA ARG A 381 10.85 -17.88 14.83
C ARG A 381 11.36 -18.37 13.49
N LEU A 382 11.11 -17.65 12.40
CA LEU A 382 11.65 -17.98 11.08
C LEU A 382 13.18 -17.96 11.09
N ARG A 383 13.78 -16.91 11.69
CA ARG A 383 15.24 -16.76 11.81
C ARG A 383 15.90 -17.97 12.50
N GLY A 384 15.21 -18.61 13.44
CA GLY A 384 15.69 -19.81 14.15
C GLY A 384 15.63 -21.11 13.34
N LEU A 385 15.01 -21.10 12.16
CA LEU A 385 14.92 -22.30 11.31
C LEU A 385 16.16 -22.45 10.41
N PRO A 386 16.59 -23.68 10.11
CA PRO A 386 17.67 -23.94 9.15
C PRO A 386 17.40 -23.34 7.77
N GLU A 387 16.15 -23.37 7.31
CA GLU A 387 15.70 -22.88 6.02
C GLU A 387 15.86 -21.36 5.88
N ALA A 388 15.97 -20.62 6.99
CA ALA A 388 16.25 -19.19 6.95
C ALA A 388 17.58 -18.88 6.23
N ALA A 389 18.51 -19.81 6.17
CA ALA A 389 19.75 -19.69 5.41
C ALA A 389 19.54 -19.64 3.88
N GLN A 390 18.34 -19.94 3.38
CA GLN A 390 17.99 -19.75 1.96
C GLN A 390 17.76 -18.28 1.61
N MET A 391 17.44 -17.44 2.60
CA MET A 391 17.17 -16.02 2.40
C MET A 391 18.46 -15.19 2.37
N ALA A 392 18.45 -14.12 1.56
CA ALA A 392 19.52 -13.12 1.46
C ALA A 392 20.93 -13.76 1.36
N SER A 393 21.09 -14.79 0.56
CA SER A 393 22.37 -15.51 0.37
C SER A 393 23.00 -16.01 1.69
N GLY A 394 22.18 -16.50 2.61
CA GLY A 394 22.63 -17.09 3.88
C GLY A 394 22.63 -16.14 5.08
N LYS A 395 22.23 -14.88 4.92
CA LYS A 395 22.30 -13.87 5.99
C LYS A 395 21.10 -13.86 6.94
N ARG A 396 20.11 -14.69 6.69
CA ARG A 396 18.91 -14.93 7.53
C ARG A 396 18.05 -13.68 7.80
#